data_b8d00707cc3828f6b85236ecf65e2690
#
_entry.id   b8d00707cc3828f6b85236ecf65e2690
#
_cell.length_a   1.000
_cell.length_b   1.000
_cell.length_c   1.000
_cell.angle_alpha   90.00
_cell.angle_beta   90.00
_cell.angle_gamma   90.00
#
_symmetry.space_group_name_H-M   'P 1'
#
loop_
_entity.id
_entity.type
_entity.pdbx_description
1 polymer ?
#
loop_
_entity_poly.entity_id
_entity_poly.type
_entity_poly.pdbx_seq_one_letter_code
_entity_poly.pdbx_strand_id
1 'polypeptide(L)'
;LLVKDIMLKGKKLPTISINRTIEDAIKVINLKKLGIVVVTKNNYVKGFLTDGDCRRAIKRLKKDDKIKKFMTLKPLFVTENTTASKALAIMNEHKITSLLVKNDTSPKKKKEFKLKGIVHIHSLLQYGLK
;
A
#
# COMPACT_ATOMS: atom_id res chain seq x y z
N LEU A 1 -20.50 -6.63 1.78
CA LEU A 1 -19.48 -5.75 2.38
C LEU A 1 -18.73 -4.98 1.32
N LEU A 2 -18.54 -3.70 1.57
CA LEU A 2 -17.73 -2.84 0.73
C LEU A 2 -16.34 -2.68 1.34
N VAL A 3 -15.37 -2.34 0.50
CA VAL A 3 -14.00 -2.09 0.93
C VAL A 3 -13.94 -1.05 2.05
N LYS A 4 -14.74 0.01 1.97
CA LYS A 4 -14.77 1.05 3.01
C LYS A 4 -15.16 0.55 4.39
N ASP A 5 -15.90 -0.58 4.45
CA ASP A 5 -16.35 -1.15 5.72
C ASP A 5 -15.27 -1.92 6.46
N ILE A 6 -14.23 -2.36 5.75
CA ILE A 6 -13.19 -3.25 6.28
C ILE A 6 -11.77 -2.74 6.11
N MET A 7 -11.55 -1.64 5.39
CA MET A 7 -10.22 -1.10 5.17
C MET A 7 -9.61 -0.53 6.44
N LEU A 8 -8.30 -0.61 6.53
CA LEU A 8 -7.52 0.11 7.52
C LEU A 8 -7.38 1.55 7.08
N LYS A 9 -7.39 2.50 8.01
CA LYS A 9 -7.30 3.93 7.69
C LYS A 9 -6.65 4.70 8.85
N GLY A 10 -6.32 5.96 8.59
CA GLY A 10 -5.73 6.84 9.58
C GLY A 10 -4.37 6.36 10.05
N LYS A 11 -4.16 6.34 11.36
CA LYS A 11 -2.89 5.98 11.98
C LYS A 11 -2.46 4.52 11.76
N LYS A 12 -3.39 3.67 11.32
CA LYS A 12 -3.09 2.27 11.02
C LYS A 12 -2.40 2.09 9.67
N LEU A 13 -2.40 3.12 8.82
CA LEU A 13 -1.81 3.04 7.49
C LEU A 13 -0.28 3.08 7.55
N PRO A 14 0.38 2.13 6.86
CA PRO A 14 1.84 2.13 6.75
C PRO A 14 2.27 3.11 5.64
N THR A 15 2.46 4.37 5.99
CA THR A 15 2.89 5.40 5.04
C THR A 15 4.24 5.98 5.42
N ILE A 16 4.97 6.46 4.42
CA ILE A 16 6.26 7.11 4.62
C ILE A 16 6.47 8.15 3.53
N SER A 17 7.13 9.26 3.88
CA SER A 17 7.51 10.28 2.91
C SER A 17 8.58 9.75 1.96
N ILE A 18 8.49 10.13 0.69
CA ILE A 18 9.47 9.77 -0.34
C ILE A 18 10.89 10.26 0.01
N ASN A 19 10.99 11.25 0.87
CA ASN A 19 12.27 11.84 1.28
C ASN A 19 12.99 11.06 2.40
N ARG A 20 12.37 10.01 2.90
CA ARG A 20 12.95 9.17 3.96
C ARG A 20 13.82 8.08 3.37
N THR A 21 14.46 7.30 4.24
CA THR A 21 15.43 6.27 3.84
C THR A 21 14.80 4.87 3.85
N ILE A 22 15.51 3.91 3.25
CA ILE A 22 15.11 2.50 3.31
C ILE A 22 15.05 2.00 4.75
N GLU A 23 15.98 2.43 5.60
CA GLU A 23 15.94 2.04 7.03
C GLU A 23 14.66 2.50 7.69
N ASP A 24 14.21 3.73 7.40
CA ASP A 24 12.95 4.26 7.92
C ASP A 24 11.76 3.45 7.41
N ALA A 25 11.78 3.06 6.12
CA ALA A 25 10.73 2.26 5.53
C ALA A 25 10.62 0.89 6.21
N ILE A 26 11.74 0.25 6.49
CA ILE A 26 11.78 -1.04 7.19
C ILE A 26 11.16 -0.92 8.58
N LYS A 27 11.44 0.17 9.29
CA LYS A 27 10.84 0.42 10.61
C LYS A 27 9.33 0.49 10.54
N VAL A 28 8.79 1.17 9.50
CA VAL A 28 7.34 1.28 9.32
C VAL A 28 6.73 -0.08 9.00
N ILE A 29 7.34 -0.85 8.10
CA ILE A 29 6.88 -2.19 7.74
C ILE A 29 6.81 -3.08 8.98
N ASN A 30 7.87 -3.06 9.79
CA ASN A 30 7.94 -3.88 11.01
C ASN A 30 6.92 -3.44 12.06
N LEU A 31 6.68 -2.13 12.17
CA LEU A 31 5.73 -1.58 13.14
C LEU A 31 4.29 -1.91 12.76
N LYS A 32 3.93 -1.73 11.50
CA LYS A 32 2.54 -1.90 11.03
C LYS A 32 2.18 -3.34 10.68
N LYS A 33 3.17 -4.18 10.39
CA LYS A 33 3.00 -5.63 10.18
C LYS A 33 2.09 -6.02 9.01
N LEU A 34 2.01 -5.18 7.99
CA LEU A 34 1.23 -5.47 6.77
C LEU A 34 2.11 -5.92 5.60
N GLY A 35 3.43 -5.96 5.79
CA GLY A 35 4.35 -6.38 4.73
C GLY A 35 4.55 -5.36 3.63
N ILE A 36 4.02 -4.15 3.79
CA ILE A 36 4.07 -3.09 2.79
C ILE A 36 4.18 -1.73 3.48
N VAL A 37 4.81 -0.78 2.79
CA VAL A 37 4.77 0.63 3.14
C VAL A 37 4.46 1.44 1.89
N VAL A 38 3.53 2.39 2.00
CA VAL A 38 3.12 3.25 0.89
C VAL A 38 3.93 4.53 0.93
N VAL A 39 4.58 4.84 -0.18
CA VAL A 39 5.45 6.02 -0.31
C VAL A 39 4.62 7.18 -0.80
N THR A 40 4.66 8.29 -0.06
CA THR A 40 3.85 9.47 -0.37
C THR A 40 4.71 10.72 -0.51
N LYS A 41 4.17 11.69 -1.23
CA LYS A 41 4.71 13.06 -1.29
C LYS A 41 3.51 13.99 -1.27
N ASN A 42 3.48 14.91 -0.28
CA ASN A 42 2.33 15.80 -0.08
C ASN A 42 1.01 15.03 0.02
N ASN A 43 1.04 13.85 0.69
CA ASN A 43 -0.08 12.94 0.87
C ASN A 43 -0.55 12.20 -0.40
N TYR A 44 0.09 12.44 -1.55
CA TYR A 44 -0.19 11.69 -2.77
C TYR A 44 0.67 10.44 -2.84
N VAL A 45 0.07 9.34 -3.27
CA VAL A 45 0.80 8.07 -3.45
C VAL A 45 1.76 8.17 -4.61
N LYS A 46 3.03 7.86 -4.38
CA LYS A 46 4.08 7.84 -5.41
C LYS A 46 4.52 6.44 -5.77
N GLY A 47 4.42 5.51 -4.84
CA GLY A 47 4.82 4.13 -5.04
C GLY A 47 4.67 3.37 -3.74
N PHE A 48 5.29 2.20 -3.68
CA PHE A 48 5.27 1.39 -2.47
C PHE A 48 6.51 0.50 -2.40
N LEU A 49 6.76 -0.02 -1.20
CA LEU A 49 7.79 -1.01 -0.96
C LEU A 49 7.18 -2.17 -0.20
N THR A 50 7.47 -3.38 -0.66
CA THR A 50 7.13 -4.58 0.10
C THR A 50 8.31 -4.98 0.97
N ASP A 51 8.08 -5.90 1.89
CA ASP A 51 9.14 -6.48 2.71
C ASP A 51 10.23 -7.09 1.81
N GLY A 52 9.84 -7.77 0.74
CA GLY A 52 10.78 -8.32 -0.24
C GLY A 52 11.59 -7.25 -0.97
N ASP A 53 10.95 -6.14 -1.34
CA ASP A 53 11.65 -5.00 -1.96
C ASP A 53 12.74 -4.46 -1.03
N CYS A 54 12.42 -4.34 0.26
CA CYS A 54 13.38 -3.85 1.25
C CYS A 54 14.56 -4.81 1.41
N ARG A 55 14.30 -6.12 1.45
CA ARG A 55 15.38 -7.12 1.53
C ARG A 55 16.31 -7.04 0.32
N ARG A 56 15.75 -6.86 -0.87
CA ARG A 56 16.57 -6.70 -2.08
C ARG A 56 17.34 -5.38 -2.08
N ALA A 57 16.71 -4.31 -1.60
CA ALA A 57 17.35 -2.99 -1.53
C ALA A 57 18.57 -3.00 -0.62
N ILE A 58 18.51 -3.66 0.53
CA ILE A 58 19.60 -3.72 1.48
C ILE A 58 20.90 -4.24 0.83
N LYS A 59 20.78 -5.21 -0.07
CA LYS A 59 21.94 -5.79 -0.74
C LYS A 59 22.64 -4.83 -1.71
N ARG A 60 21.94 -3.78 -2.13
CA ARG A 60 22.43 -2.81 -3.13
C ARG A 60 22.53 -1.40 -2.55
N LEU A 61 22.23 -1.25 -1.25
CA LEU A 61 22.14 0.04 -0.62
C LEU A 61 23.50 0.72 -0.54
N LYS A 62 23.56 1.95 -1.01
CA LYS A 62 24.71 2.84 -0.85
C LYS A 62 24.33 3.92 0.14
N LYS A 63 25.34 4.49 0.79
CA LYS A 63 25.13 5.60 1.71
C LYS A 63 24.30 6.70 1.03
N ASP A 64 23.29 7.19 1.73
CA ASP A 64 22.41 8.28 1.29
C ASP A 64 21.41 7.90 0.18
N ASP A 65 21.29 6.63 -0.17
CA ASP A 65 20.26 6.20 -1.13
C ASP A 65 18.86 6.46 -0.55
N LYS A 66 17.99 7.02 -1.39
CA LYS A 66 16.61 7.36 -1.01
C LYS A 66 15.63 6.26 -1.46
N ILE A 67 14.48 6.25 -0.84
CA ILE A 67 13.38 5.32 -1.13
C ILE A 67 13.04 5.28 -2.62
N LYS A 68 13.00 6.45 -3.27
CA LYS A 68 12.63 6.57 -4.68
C LYS A 68 13.39 5.61 -5.59
N LYS A 69 14.65 5.32 -5.26
CA LYS A 69 15.50 4.43 -6.06
C LYS A 69 14.99 3.00 -6.08
N PHE A 70 14.30 2.57 -5.01
CA PHE A 70 13.94 1.16 -4.81
C PHE A 70 12.44 0.90 -4.83
N MET A 71 11.60 1.94 -4.79
CA MET A 71 10.16 1.76 -4.70
C MET A 71 9.58 1.21 -6.00
N THR A 72 8.53 0.41 -5.87
CA THR A 72 7.74 -0.06 -6.98
C THR A 72 6.72 1.00 -7.35
N LEU A 73 6.60 1.28 -8.65
CA LEU A 73 5.62 2.23 -9.18
C LEU A 73 4.33 1.49 -9.55
N LYS A 74 3.26 2.25 -9.78
CA LYS A 74 1.96 1.72 -10.25
C LYS A 74 1.36 0.67 -9.30
N PRO A 75 1.09 1.04 -8.04
CA PRO A 75 0.42 0.12 -7.13
C PRO A 75 -0.99 -0.20 -7.63
N LEU A 76 -1.46 -1.41 -7.35
CA LEU A 76 -2.84 -1.77 -7.59
C LEU A 76 -3.73 -1.12 -6.54
N PHE A 77 -4.87 -0.60 -6.97
CA PHE A 77 -5.80 0.06 -6.07
C PHE A 77 -7.24 -0.25 -6.45
N VAL A 78 -8.12 -0.04 -5.49
CA VAL A 78 -9.57 -0.11 -5.66
C VAL A 78 -10.18 1.16 -5.08
N THR A 79 -11.45 1.39 -5.34
CA THR A 79 -12.18 2.48 -4.72
C THR A 79 -12.89 1.99 -3.47
N GLU A 80 -13.29 2.91 -2.60
CA GLU A 80 -13.93 2.57 -1.33
C GLU A 80 -15.29 1.86 -1.48
N ASN A 81 -15.95 2.01 -2.64
CA ASN A 81 -17.22 1.35 -2.93
C ASN A 81 -17.06 0.03 -3.71
N THR A 82 -15.84 -0.43 -3.92
CA THR A 82 -15.59 -1.76 -4.46
C THR A 82 -16.08 -2.80 -3.44
N THR A 83 -16.67 -3.89 -3.91
CA THR A 83 -17.09 -4.97 -3.00
C THR A 83 -15.89 -5.69 -2.43
N ALA A 84 -16.03 -6.20 -1.21
CA ALA A 84 -14.97 -6.98 -0.58
C ALA A 84 -14.65 -8.23 -1.40
N SER A 85 -15.67 -8.88 -1.97
CA SER A 85 -15.47 -10.06 -2.83
C SER A 85 -14.63 -9.75 -4.06
N LYS A 86 -14.87 -8.60 -4.70
CA LYS A 86 -14.08 -8.17 -5.87
C LYS A 86 -12.64 -7.86 -5.47
N ALA A 87 -12.44 -7.23 -4.32
CA ALA A 87 -11.10 -6.96 -3.81
C ALA A 87 -10.32 -8.25 -3.60
N LEU A 88 -10.97 -9.26 -2.99
CA LEU A 88 -10.33 -10.56 -2.78
C LEU A 88 -9.97 -11.22 -4.12
N ALA A 89 -10.87 -11.16 -5.10
CA ALA A 89 -10.60 -11.72 -6.43
C ALA A 89 -9.37 -11.07 -7.08
N ILE A 90 -9.23 -9.74 -6.97
CA ILE A 90 -8.06 -9.02 -7.48
C ILE A 90 -6.78 -9.47 -6.78
N MET A 91 -6.82 -9.60 -5.45
CA MET A 91 -5.66 -10.07 -4.69
C MET A 91 -5.23 -11.47 -5.10
N ASN A 92 -6.20 -12.37 -5.30
CA ASN A 92 -5.92 -13.75 -5.71
C ASN A 92 -5.36 -13.80 -7.13
N GLU A 93 -5.91 -13.00 -8.04
CA GLU A 93 -5.45 -12.94 -9.43
C GLU A 93 -4.00 -12.46 -9.52
N HIS A 94 -3.67 -11.43 -8.77
CA HIS A 94 -2.34 -10.81 -8.80
C HIS A 94 -1.39 -11.36 -7.76
N LYS A 95 -1.83 -12.31 -6.94
CA LYS A 95 -1.02 -12.96 -5.87
C LYS A 95 -0.42 -11.93 -4.92
N ILE A 96 -1.25 -10.96 -4.51
CA ILE A 96 -0.88 -9.92 -3.56
C ILE A 96 -1.77 -10.00 -2.33
N THR A 97 -1.32 -9.41 -1.24
CA THR A 97 -2.01 -9.48 0.05
C THR A 97 -2.59 -8.15 0.50
N SER A 98 -2.36 -7.08 -0.25
CA SER A 98 -2.86 -5.74 0.08
C SER A 98 -3.28 -5.00 -1.19
N LEU A 99 -4.33 -4.18 -1.07
CA LEU A 99 -4.76 -3.25 -2.11
C LEU A 99 -4.87 -1.87 -1.50
N LEU A 100 -4.40 -0.88 -2.23
CA LEU A 100 -4.58 0.51 -1.85
C LEU A 100 -6.00 0.94 -2.21
N VAL A 101 -6.56 1.81 -1.38
CA VAL A 101 -7.92 2.32 -1.58
C VAL A 101 -7.87 3.82 -1.82
N LYS A 102 -8.53 4.24 -2.89
CA LYS A 102 -8.68 5.66 -3.21
C LYS A 102 -10.15 6.06 -3.15
N ASN A 103 -10.39 7.37 -3.14
CA ASN A 103 -11.73 7.93 -3.16
C ASN A 103 -12.35 7.78 -4.55
N ASP A 104 -13.64 7.42 -4.63
CA ASP A 104 -14.38 7.30 -5.90
C ASP A 104 -14.45 8.62 -6.66
N THR A 105 -14.33 9.75 -5.97
CA THR A 105 -14.44 11.08 -6.58
C THR A 105 -13.15 11.54 -7.25
N SER A 106 -12.07 10.75 -7.17
CA SER A 106 -10.80 11.09 -7.83
C SER A 106 -11.01 11.15 -9.33
N PRO A 107 -10.60 12.25 -10.00
CA PRO A 107 -10.75 12.34 -11.46
C PRO A 107 -9.99 11.21 -12.14
N LYS A 108 -10.65 10.55 -13.11
CA LYS A 108 -10.07 9.42 -13.85
C LYS A 108 -8.77 9.79 -14.58
N LYS A 109 -8.55 11.08 -14.87
CA LYS A 109 -7.37 11.57 -15.58
C LYS A 109 -6.17 11.86 -14.69
N LYS A 110 -6.34 11.89 -13.36
CA LYS A 110 -5.21 12.10 -12.45
C LYS A 110 -4.56 10.77 -12.12
N LYS A 111 -3.30 10.63 -12.51
CA LYS A 111 -2.48 9.46 -12.15
C LYS A 111 -2.13 9.42 -10.67
N GLU A 112 -2.30 10.55 -9.96
CA GLU A 112 -1.97 10.67 -8.55
C GLU A 112 -3.24 10.66 -7.71
N PHE A 113 -3.18 9.99 -6.57
CA PHE A 113 -4.30 9.95 -5.64
C PHE A 113 -3.80 9.96 -4.21
N LYS A 114 -4.67 10.42 -3.32
CA LYS A 114 -4.44 10.35 -1.88
C LYS A 114 -4.90 9.01 -1.36
N LEU A 115 -4.11 8.43 -0.47
CA LEU A 115 -4.44 7.14 0.11
C LEU A 115 -5.62 7.29 1.07
N LYS A 116 -6.70 6.59 0.80
CA LYS A 116 -7.89 6.56 1.66
C LYS A 116 -7.79 5.46 2.70
N GLY A 117 -7.24 4.32 2.30
CA GLY A 117 -7.11 3.17 3.17
C GLY A 117 -6.32 2.06 2.51
N ILE A 118 -6.19 0.96 3.22
CA ILE A 118 -5.60 -0.29 2.70
C ILE A 118 -6.51 -1.44 3.10
N VAL A 119 -6.79 -2.32 2.14
CA VAL A 119 -7.43 -3.60 2.42
C VAL A 119 -6.37 -4.66 2.46
N HIS A 120 -6.25 -5.35 3.59
CA HIS A 120 -5.34 -6.49 3.74
C HIS A 120 -6.12 -7.79 3.71
N ILE A 121 -5.53 -8.82 3.12
CA ILE A 121 -6.20 -10.12 2.96
C ILE A 121 -6.68 -10.70 4.29
N HIS A 122 -5.94 -10.48 5.39
CA HIS A 122 -6.35 -10.96 6.71
C HIS A 122 -7.69 -10.37 7.16
N SER A 123 -7.96 -9.10 6.83
CA SER A 123 -9.26 -8.48 7.14
C SER A 123 -10.39 -9.14 6.38
N LEU A 124 -10.15 -9.48 5.10
CA LEU A 124 -11.15 -10.17 4.29
C LEU A 124 -11.46 -11.55 4.85
N LEU A 125 -10.42 -12.29 5.23
CA LEU A 125 -10.59 -13.63 5.78
C LEU A 125 -11.33 -13.60 7.12
N GLN A 126 -11.11 -12.59 7.95
CA GLN A 126 -11.82 -12.42 9.21
C GLN A 126 -13.33 -12.22 9.03
N TYR A 127 -13.76 -11.68 7.88
CA TYR A 127 -15.17 -11.52 7.53
C TYR A 127 -15.72 -12.77 6.80
N GLY A 128 -14.97 -13.87 6.75
CA GLY A 128 -15.42 -15.12 6.17
C GLY A 128 -15.33 -15.21 4.65
N LEU A 129 -14.66 -14.28 4.01
CA LEU A 129 -14.45 -14.32 2.56
C LEU A 129 -13.33 -15.31 2.22
N LYS A 130 -13.53 -16.03 1.10
CA LYS A 130 -12.58 -17.06 0.64
C LYS A 130 -12.19 -16.83 -0.81
#